data_7f6680e5848c842b24745ec8fba52627
#
_entry.id   7f6680e5848c842b24745ec8fba52627
#
_cell.length_a   1.000
_cell.length_b   1.000
_cell.length_c   1.000
_cell.angle_alpha   90.00
_cell.angle_beta   90.00
_cell.angle_gamma   90.00
#
_symmetry.space_group_name_H-M   'P 1'
#
loop_
_entity.id
_entity.type
_entity.pdbx_description
1 polymer ?
#
loop_
_entity_poly.entity_id
_entity_poly.type
_entity_poly.pdbx_seq_one_letter_code
_entity_poly.pdbx_strand_id
1 'polypeptide(L)'
;MKNCVIWTRVSTKHQEDNGGSLDDQRCKCEAFAKQNGYDIKGYFGGTHESAKTPGPLLRDMYQAIKRDKTITHIIVAAIDRFSRNVGQASTIIDELGKQNVVVVEACTGTDTSTREGVMMIKFKLTLAEWDNGNRTDKFTSGRKHCLESGVYCGAAKPLGYDKHGKSMGTTFTINDKGKLIAKAFRWKLEGLANHQIISKIAAYGLEMSKQKLHHIMQAKSAIRC
;
A
#
# COMPACT_ATOMS: atom_id res chain seq x y z
N MET A 1 -27.22 26.50 -4.38
CA MET A 1 -26.76 25.22 -3.79
C MET A 1 -25.44 24.85 -4.46
N LYS A 2 -24.40 24.45 -3.72
CA LYS A 2 -23.12 24.09 -4.30
C LYS A 2 -23.12 22.60 -4.61
N ASN A 3 -22.84 22.20 -5.85
CA ASN A 3 -22.80 20.79 -6.22
C ASN A 3 -21.40 20.21 -5.92
N CYS A 4 -21.39 19.03 -5.31
CA CYS A 4 -20.14 18.36 -4.95
C CYS A 4 -20.11 16.88 -5.37
N VAL A 5 -18.92 16.33 -5.40
CA VAL A 5 -18.66 14.90 -5.43
C VAL A 5 -17.88 14.50 -4.20
N ILE A 6 -18.08 13.27 -3.73
CA ILE A 6 -17.34 12.71 -2.60
C ILE A 6 -16.25 11.79 -3.14
N TRP A 7 -15.03 11.96 -2.63
CA TRP A 7 -13.89 11.11 -2.91
C TRP A 7 -13.46 10.36 -1.65
N THR A 8 -13.37 9.02 -1.76
CA THR A 8 -12.92 8.14 -0.67
C THR A 8 -11.81 7.21 -1.17
N ARG A 9 -10.86 6.84 -0.31
CA ARG A 9 -9.77 5.94 -0.69
C ARG A 9 -9.22 5.16 0.51
N VAL A 10 -9.00 3.86 0.29
CA VAL A 10 -8.23 3.00 1.19
C VAL A 10 -7.09 2.31 0.44
N SER A 11 -6.03 1.96 1.14
CA SER A 11 -4.82 1.40 0.54
C SER A 11 -4.87 -0.11 0.32
N THR A 12 -5.61 -0.84 1.16
CA THR A 12 -5.73 -2.31 1.12
C THR A 12 -7.06 -2.73 1.73
N LYS A 13 -7.56 -3.93 1.36
CA LYS A 13 -8.75 -4.54 1.98
C LYS A 13 -8.64 -4.68 3.51
N HIS A 14 -7.43 -4.91 4.05
CA HIS A 14 -7.20 -5.00 5.50
C HIS A 14 -7.40 -3.69 6.27
N GLN A 15 -7.43 -2.55 5.60
CA GLN A 15 -7.74 -1.26 6.24
C GLN A 15 -9.25 -0.99 6.29
N GLU A 16 -10.06 -1.76 5.55
CA GLU A 16 -11.52 -1.74 5.71
C GLU A 16 -11.95 -2.24 7.10
N ASP A 17 -11.21 -3.21 7.67
CA ASP A 17 -11.59 -3.86 8.95
C ASP A 17 -11.21 -3.05 10.20
N ASN A 18 -10.37 -2.02 10.11
CA ASN A 18 -9.76 -1.32 11.26
C ASN A 18 -10.07 0.19 11.34
N GLY A 19 -11.32 0.61 11.19
CA GLY A 19 -11.77 1.98 11.54
C GLY A 19 -11.36 3.11 10.58
N GLY A 20 -10.82 2.78 9.42
CA GLY A 20 -10.60 3.72 8.31
C GLY A 20 -11.39 3.29 7.08
N SER A 21 -12.58 2.69 7.29
CA SER A 21 -13.37 2.11 6.23
C SER A 21 -13.82 3.17 5.22
N LEU A 22 -14.09 2.75 3.99
CA LEU A 22 -14.68 3.61 2.97
C LEU A 22 -16.00 4.22 3.46
N ASP A 23 -16.78 3.44 4.23
CA ASP A 23 -18.05 3.87 4.79
C ASP A 23 -17.90 4.97 5.84
N ASP A 24 -16.90 4.89 6.73
CA ASP A 24 -16.61 5.94 7.70
C ASP A 24 -16.21 7.26 7.01
N GLN A 25 -15.35 7.18 5.98
CA GLN A 25 -14.99 8.35 5.17
C GLN A 25 -16.21 8.95 4.48
N ARG A 26 -17.07 8.09 3.90
CA ARG A 26 -18.28 8.49 3.22
C ARG A 26 -19.25 9.18 4.18
N CYS A 27 -19.53 8.58 5.34
CA CYS A 27 -20.42 9.15 6.36
C CYS A 27 -19.93 10.54 6.81
N LYS A 28 -18.61 10.72 7.03
CA LYS A 28 -18.02 12.02 7.39
C LYS A 28 -18.25 13.08 6.28
N CYS A 29 -18.01 12.70 5.03
CA CYS A 29 -18.20 13.60 3.90
C CYS A 29 -19.68 13.94 3.69
N GLU A 30 -20.58 12.98 3.82
CA GLU A 30 -22.04 13.18 3.70
C GLU A 30 -22.58 14.10 4.81
N ALA A 31 -22.14 13.88 6.07
CA ALA A 31 -22.53 14.73 7.19
C ALA A 31 -22.06 16.17 6.97
N PHE A 32 -20.81 16.35 6.53
CA PHE A 32 -20.26 17.67 6.19
C PHE A 32 -21.03 18.32 5.03
N ALA A 33 -21.31 17.57 3.97
CA ALA A 33 -22.06 18.06 2.81
C ALA A 33 -23.45 18.53 3.22
N LYS A 34 -24.17 17.75 4.02
CA LYS A 34 -25.51 18.07 4.53
C LYS A 34 -25.47 19.34 5.42
N GLN A 35 -24.50 19.42 6.33
CA GLN A 35 -24.38 20.55 7.26
C GLN A 35 -24.08 21.87 6.53
N ASN A 36 -23.33 21.81 5.42
CA ASN A 36 -22.91 22.99 4.67
C ASN A 36 -23.75 23.25 3.40
N GLY A 37 -24.85 22.53 3.20
CA GLY A 37 -25.79 22.78 2.10
C GLY A 37 -25.25 22.41 0.72
N TYR A 38 -24.39 21.41 0.64
CA TYR A 38 -23.91 20.84 -0.63
C TYR A 38 -24.91 19.80 -1.18
N ASP A 39 -25.06 19.78 -2.50
CA ASP A 39 -25.79 18.76 -3.24
C ASP A 39 -24.81 17.71 -3.81
N ILE A 40 -24.91 16.47 -3.38
CA ILE A 40 -24.01 15.40 -3.76
C ILE A 40 -24.40 14.82 -5.11
N LYS A 41 -23.57 15.01 -6.13
CA LYS A 41 -23.80 14.53 -7.51
C LYS A 41 -23.18 13.16 -7.79
N GLY A 42 -22.26 12.69 -6.96
CA GLY A 42 -21.65 11.38 -7.15
C GLY A 42 -20.64 11.00 -6.09
N TYR A 43 -20.30 9.71 -6.10
CA TYR A 43 -19.31 9.11 -5.21
C TYR A 43 -18.23 8.46 -6.06
N PHE A 44 -16.98 8.75 -5.73
CA PHE A 44 -15.81 8.26 -6.45
C PHE A 44 -14.76 7.74 -5.47
N GLY A 45 -13.87 6.88 -5.98
CA GLY A 45 -12.83 6.28 -5.18
C GLY A 45 -13.08 4.81 -4.85
N GLY A 46 -12.35 4.27 -3.90
CA GLY A 46 -12.44 2.86 -3.51
C GLY A 46 -11.11 2.26 -3.09
N THR A 47 -11.01 0.93 -3.22
CA THR A 47 -9.83 0.14 -2.92
C THR A 47 -8.87 0.08 -4.12
N HIS A 48 -7.57 -0.06 -3.86
CA HIS A 48 -6.53 -0.31 -4.89
C HIS A 48 -6.17 0.84 -5.83
N GLU A 49 -6.49 2.09 -5.48
CA GLU A 49 -5.89 3.21 -6.20
C GLU A 49 -4.36 3.23 -6.01
N SER A 50 -3.64 3.22 -7.13
CA SER A 50 -2.18 3.25 -7.13
C SER A 50 -1.66 4.56 -6.51
N ALA A 51 -0.58 4.44 -5.71
CA ALA A 51 0.07 5.62 -5.16
C ALA A 51 0.99 6.34 -6.17
N LYS A 52 1.31 5.68 -7.31
CA LYS A 52 2.34 6.18 -8.25
C LYS A 52 1.79 6.85 -9.49
N THR A 53 0.55 6.55 -9.88
CA THR A 53 -0.11 7.12 -11.07
C THR A 53 -1.58 7.38 -10.77
N PRO A 54 -2.21 8.43 -11.35
CA PRO A 54 -3.65 8.60 -11.25
C PRO A 54 -4.36 7.34 -11.74
N GLY A 55 -5.04 6.66 -10.81
CA GLY A 55 -5.75 5.43 -11.10
C GLY A 55 -7.02 5.67 -11.93
N PRO A 56 -7.69 4.59 -12.39
CA PRO A 56 -8.91 4.70 -13.19
C PRO A 56 -10.01 5.47 -12.45
N LEU A 57 -10.19 5.26 -11.15
CA LEU A 57 -11.25 5.90 -10.36
C LEU A 57 -11.09 7.42 -10.27
N LEU A 58 -9.85 7.91 -10.16
CA LEU A 58 -9.56 9.35 -10.19
C LEU A 58 -9.87 9.95 -11.59
N ARG A 59 -9.56 9.21 -12.65
CA ARG A 59 -9.91 9.63 -14.02
C ARG A 59 -11.41 9.70 -14.22
N ASP A 60 -12.17 8.75 -13.69
CA ASP A 60 -13.64 8.72 -13.76
C ASP A 60 -14.24 9.94 -13.05
N MET A 61 -13.72 10.31 -11.89
CA MET A 61 -14.11 11.55 -11.19
C MET A 61 -13.82 12.79 -12.04
N TYR A 62 -12.62 12.87 -12.65
CA TYR A 62 -12.28 13.98 -13.55
C TYR A 62 -13.19 14.06 -14.76
N GLN A 63 -13.53 12.91 -15.36
CA GLN A 63 -14.46 12.88 -16.49
C GLN A 63 -15.87 13.33 -16.09
N ALA A 64 -16.34 12.93 -14.91
CA ALA A 64 -17.63 13.38 -14.39
C ALA A 64 -17.65 14.90 -14.20
N ILE A 65 -16.62 15.48 -13.60
CA ILE A 65 -16.48 16.95 -13.43
C ILE A 65 -16.40 17.67 -14.78
N LYS A 66 -15.72 17.08 -15.77
CA LYS A 66 -15.66 17.67 -17.12
C LYS A 66 -17.01 17.64 -17.86
N ARG A 67 -17.81 16.59 -17.65
CA ARG A 67 -19.14 16.43 -18.25
C ARG A 67 -20.17 17.34 -17.60
N ASP A 68 -20.16 17.39 -16.27
CA ASP A 68 -21.08 18.22 -15.48
C ASP A 68 -20.35 19.39 -14.87
N LYS A 69 -20.38 20.53 -15.56
CA LYS A 69 -19.77 21.79 -15.13
C LYS A 69 -20.44 22.43 -13.91
N THR A 70 -21.56 21.88 -13.47
CA THR A 70 -22.21 22.34 -12.23
C THR A 70 -21.52 21.81 -10.98
N ILE A 71 -20.67 20.78 -11.10
CA ILE A 71 -19.86 20.24 -10.00
C ILE A 71 -18.71 21.20 -9.73
N THR A 72 -18.74 21.87 -8.60
CA THR A 72 -17.76 22.87 -8.19
C THR A 72 -16.91 22.48 -6.99
N HIS A 73 -17.25 21.37 -6.31
CA HIS A 73 -16.56 20.96 -5.10
C HIS A 73 -16.27 19.44 -5.10
N ILE A 74 -15.12 19.09 -4.55
CA ILE A 74 -14.76 17.70 -4.21
C ILE A 74 -14.60 17.66 -2.69
N ILE A 75 -15.37 16.81 -2.01
CA ILE A 75 -15.27 16.63 -0.56
C ILE A 75 -14.50 15.35 -0.27
N VAL A 76 -13.47 15.46 0.58
CA VAL A 76 -12.65 14.34 1.08
C VAL A 76 -12.71 14.32 2.60
N ALA A 77 -12.68 13.14 3.20
CA ALA A 77 -12.70 13.03 4.67
C ALA A 77 -11.47 13.69 5.30
N ALA A 78 -10.29 13.37 4.78
CA ALA A 78 -9.02 13.96 5.15
C ALA A 78 -8.14 14.06 3.90
N ILE A 79 -7.26 15.03 3.84
CA ILE A 79 -6.51 15.34 2.61
C ILE A 79 -5.50 14.25 2.23
N ASP A 80 -4.99 13.48 3.20
CA ASP A 80 -4.13 12.30 2.96
C ASP A 80 -4.88 11.16 2.25
N ARG A 81 -6.22 11.20 2.19
CA ARG A 81 -7.07 10.31 1.42
C ARG A 81 -7.19 10.75 -0.04
N PHE A 82 -6.91 12.00 -0.34
CA PHE A 82 -6.95 12.52 -1.71
C PHE A 82 -5.82 11.91 -2.57
N SER A 83 -4.57 11.96 -2.11
CA SER A 83 -3.44 11.30 -2.75
C SER A 83 -2.38 10.90 -1.72
N ARG A 84 -1.55 9.90 -2.06
CA ARG A 84 -0.38 9.50 -1.26
C ARG A 84 0.90 10.21 -1.66
N ASN A 85 0.93 10.79 -2.84
CA ASN A 85 2.08 11.50 -3.38
C ASN A 85 1.77 12.99 -3.39
N VAL A 86 2.53 13.76 -2.61
CA VAL A 86 2.36 15.20 -2.46
C VAL A 86 2.49 15.94 -3.79
N GLY A 87 3.49 15.56 -4.60
CA GLY A 87 3.69 16.18 -5.91
C GLY A 87 2.48 16.01 -6.82
N GLN A 88 1.93 14.80 -6.88
CA GLN A 88 0.72 14.53 -7.67
C GLN A 88 -0.50 15.27 -7.09
N ALA A 89 -0.69 15.24 -5.77
CA ALA A 89 -1.80 15.95 -5.13
C ALA A 89 -1.74 17.45 -5.41
N SER A 90 -0.55 18.06 -5.31
CA SER A 90 -0.35 19.48 -5.60
C SER A 90 -0.72 19.82 -7.05
N THR A 91 -0.21 19.03 -8.02
CA THR A 91 -0.55 19.20 -9.44
C THR A 91 -2.05 19.08 -9.69
N ILE A 92 -2.68 18.08 -9.09
CA ILE A 92 -4.13 17.84 -9.22
C ILE A 92 -4.93 19.02 -8.65
N ILE A 93 -4.56 19.54 -7.47
CA ILE A 93 -5.20 20.69 -6.84
C ILE A 93 -5.07 21.93 -7.74
N ASP A 94 -3.89 22.15 -8.32
CA ASP A 94 -3.65 23.29 -9.22
C ASP A 94 -4.45 23.15 -10.53
N GLU A 95 -4.60 21.95 -11.06
CA GLU A 95 -5.44 21.68 -12.26
C GLU A 95 -6.94 21.86 -11.97
N LEU A 96 -7.41 21.40 -10.81
CA LEU A 96 -8.80 21.60 -10.36
C LEU A 96 -9.10 23.08 -10.13
N GLY A 97 -8.17 23.81 -9.53
CA GLY A 97 -8.28 25.27 -9.35
C GLY A 97 -8.45 26.02 -10.67
N LYS A 98 -7.74 25.61 -11.75
CA LYS A 98 -7.92 26.18 -13.09
C LYS A 98 -9.31 25.91 -13.67
N GLN A 99 -9.99 24.86 -13.21
CA GLN A 99 -11.36 24.51 -13.60
C GLN A 99 -12.42 25.09 -12.65
N ASN A 100 -12.03 25.94 -11.69
CA ASN A 100 -12.88 26.47 -10.63
C ASN A 100 -13.50 25.38 -9.75
N VAL A 101 -12.79 24.28 -9.53
CA VAL A 101 -13.20 23.18 -8.64
C VAL A 101 -12.40 23.25 -7.35
N VAL A 102 -13.11 23.32 -6.23
CA VAL A 102 -12.56 23.46 -4.89
C VAL A 102 -12.48 22.08 -4.23
N VAL A 103 -11.34 21.75 -3.62
CA VAL A 103 -11.18 20.56 -2.78
C VAL A 103 -11.43 20.98 -1.33
N VAL A 104 -12.31 20.25 -0.63
CA VAL A 104 -12.70 20.53 0.75
C VAL A 104 -12.39 19.31 1.62
N GLU A 105 -11.70 19.54 2.73
CA GLU A 105 -11.46 18.53 3.76
C GLU A 105 -12.57 18.57 4.81
N ALA A 106 -13.38 17.53 4.88
CA ALA A 106 -14.55 17.46 5.76
C ALA A 106 -14.19 17.51 7.25
N CYS A 107 -13.06 16.91 7.66
CA CYS A 107 -12.66 16.87 9.08
C CYS A 107 -12.29 18.23 9.66
N THR A 108 -11.78 19.16 8.85
CA THR A 108 -11.30 20.47 9.33
C THR A 108 -12.04 21.65 8.70
N GLY A 109 -12.81 21.42 7.64
CA GLY A 109 -13.44 22.48 6.85
C GLY A 109 -12.45 23.29 5.99
N THR A 110 -11.17 22.90 5.95
CA THR A 110 -10.17 23.57 5.13
C THR A 110 -10.45 23.30 3.64
N ASP A 111 -10.41 24.34 2.81
CA ASP A 111 -10.67 24.21 1.38
C ASP A 111 -9.63 24.95 0.53
N THR A 112 -9.66 24.71 -0.79
CA THR A 112 -8.75 25.33 -1.76
C THR A 112 -9.34 26.58 -2.43
N SER A 113 -10.38 27.19 -1.87
CA SER A 113 -10.99 28.41 -2.44
C SER A 113 -10.12 29.66 -2.23
N THR A 114 -9.27 29.64 -1.20
CA THR A 114 -8.35 30.74 -0.87
C THR A 114 -6.89 30.31 -1.03
N ARG A 115 -5.98 31.29 -1.17
CA ARG A 115 -4.54 31.01 -1.24
C ARG A 115 -4.02 30.37 0.05
N GLU A 116 -4.53 30.84 1.20
CA GLU A 116 -4.19 30.32 2.53
C GLU A 116 -4.66 28.86 2.68
N GLY A 117 -5.86 28.56 2.19
CA GLY A 117 -6.40 27.20 2.19
C GLY A 117 -5.59 26.25 1.31
N VAL A 118 -5.21 26.68 0.11
CA VAL A 118 -4.30 25.91 -0.77
C VAL A 118 -2.96 25.66 -0.08
N MET A 119 -2.37 26.68 0.55
CA MET A 119 -1.10 26.55 1.28
C MET A 119 -1.24 25.57 2.44
N MET A 120 -2.32 25.68 3.23
CA MET A 120 -2.58 24.80 4.36
C MET A 120 -2.74 23.33 3.92
N ILE A 121 -3.46 23.08 2.84
CA ILE A 121 -3.65 21.74 2.28
C ILE A 121 -2.33 21.17 1.77
N LYS A 122 -1.53 21.96 1.04
CA LYS A 122 -0.20 21.53 0.58
C LYS A 122 0.76 21.24 1.74
N PHE A 123 0.69 22.03 2.81
CA PHE A 123 1.46 21.81 4.03
C PHE A 123 1.06 20.48 4.72
N LYS A 124 -0.24 20.21 4.88
CA LYS A 124 -0.75 18.95 5.43
C LYS A 124 -0.30 17.76 4.61
N LEU A 125 -0.31 17.84 3.28
CA LEU A 125 0.19 16.80 2.39
C LEU A 125 1.68 16.53 2.62
N THR A 126 2.49 17.59 2.74
CA THR A 126 3.93 17.47 3.02
C THR A 126 4.20 16.82 4.37
N LEU A 127 3.45 17.18 5.41
CA LEU A 127 3.54 16.52 6.71
C LEU A 127 3.18 15.03 6.62
N ALA A 128 2.12 14.68 5.89
CA ALA A 128 1.73 13.28 5.71
C ALA A 128 2.79 12.46 4.97
N GLU A 129 3.47 13.04 3.98
CA GLU A 129 4.59 12.40 3.29
C GLU A 129 5.79 12.20 4.21
N TRP A 130 6.15 13.22 4.98
CA TRP A 130 7.23 13.16 5.97
C TRP A 130 6.97 12.09 7.03
N ASP A 131 5.75 11.99 7.57
CA ASP A 131 5.35 10.96 8.52
C ASP A 131 5.47 9.55 7.91
N ASN A 132 5.05 9.38 6.65
CA ASN A 132 5.20 8.10 5.95
C ASN A 132 6.67 7.73 5.72
N GLY A 133 7.52 8.70 5.39
CA GLY A 133 8.98 8.54 5.30
C GLY A 133 9.56 8.07 6.63
N ASN A 134 9.26 8.77 7.72
CA ASN A 134 9.74 8.43 9.07
C ASN A 134 9.29 7.02 9.51
N ARG A 135 8.06 6.60 9.19
CA ARG A 135 7.58 5.23 9.47
C ARG A 135 8.38 4.20 8.71
N THR A 136 8.65 4.46 7.43
CA THR A 136 9.44 3.57 6.56
C THR A 136 10.88 3.44 7.08
N ASP A 137 11.49 4.53 7.48
CA ASP A 137 12.86 4.56 8.02
C ASP A 137 12.95 3.81 9.36
N LYS A 138 11.99 4.05 10.27
CA LYS A 138 11.89 3.31 11.54
C LYS A 138 11.70 1.81 11.30
N PHE A 139 10.85 1.43 10.34
CA PHE A 139 10.63 0.03 10.00
C PHE A 139 11.88 -0.62 9.40
N THR A 140 12.57 0.09 8.50
CA THR A 140 13.80 -0.38 7.85
C THR A 140 14.94 -0.51 8.86
N SER A 141 15.11 0.49 9.73
CA SER A 141 16.11 0.47 10.80
C SER A 141 15.82 -0.65 11.82
N GLY A 142 14.55 -0.84 12.20
CA GLY A 142 14.15 -1.94 13.06
C GLY A 142 14.44 -3.32 12.45
N ARG A 143 14.16 -3.50 11.15
CA ARG A 143 14.54 -4.74 10.44
C ARG A 143 16.04 -4.96 10.39
N LYS A 144 16.81 -3.91 10.13
CA LYS A 144 18.27 -3.99 10.09
C LYS A 144 18.81 -4.40 11.46
N HIS A 145 18.37 -3.76 12.53
CA HIS A 145 18.75 -4.11 13.91
C HIS A 145 18.39 -5.57 14.26
N CYS A 146 17.20 -6.03 13.90
CA CYS A 146 16.81 -7.44 14.09
C CYS A 146 17.74 -8.40 13.34
N LEU A 147 18.09 -8.09 12.08
CA LEU A 147 19.00 -8.91 11.28
C LEU A 147 20.41 -8.93 11.87
N GLU A 148 20.93 -7.80 12.34
CA GLU A 148 22.22 -7.68 13.02
C GLU A 148 22.26 -8.47 14.33
N SER A 149 21.14 -8.53 15.03
CA SER A 149 20.95 -9.33 16.27
C SER A 149 20.66 -10.81 15.98
N GLY A 150 20.72 -11.27 14.71
CA GLY A 150 20.39 -12.65 14.35
C GLY A 150 18.91 -13.02 14.45
N VAL A 151 18.03 -12.04 14.63
CA VAL A 151 16.58 -12.26 14.75
C VAL A 151 15.93 -12.27 13.37
N TYR A 152 15.11 -13.27 13.10
CA TYR A 152 14.35 -13.36 11.86
C TYR A 152 13.17 -12.39 11.83
N CYS A 153 13.18 -11.47 10.88
CA CYS A 153 12.14 -10.43 10.72
C CYS A 153 11.14 -10.73 9.60
N GLY A 154 11.12 -11.94 9.04
CA GLY A 154 10.18 -12.32 7.98
C GLY A 154 8.83 -12.77 8.54
N ALA A 155 7.74 -12.44 7.84
CA ALA A 155 6.39 -12.87 8.21
C ALA A 155 6.18 -14.39 8.02
N ALA A 156 6.71 -14.96 6.93
CA ALA A 156 6.56 -16.36 6.59
C ALA A 156 7.80 -17.16 7.01
N LYS A 157 7.61 -18.39 7.51
CA LYS A 157 8.73 -19.26 7.80
C LYS A 157 9.46 -19.63 6.50
N PRO A 158 10.81 -19.65 6.50
CA PRO A 158 11.57 -20.10 5.33
C PRO A 158 11.28 -21.56 5.02
N LEU A 159 11.28 -21.92 3.74
CA LEU A 159 11.10 -23.29 3.33
C LEU A 159 12.25 -24.16 3.85
N GLY A 160 11.92 -25.28 4.48
CA GLY A 160 12.92 -26.19 5.03
C GLY A 160 13.27 -25.95 6.49
N TYR A 161 12.59 -25.00 7.14
CA TYR A 161 12.76 -24.73 8.57
C TYR A 161 11.45 -24.80 9.33
N ASP A 162 11.51 -25.24 10.57
CA ASP A 162 10.43 -25.10 11.53
C ASP A 162 10.72 -23.96 12.48
N LYS A 163 9.70 -23.12 12.70
CA LYS A 163 9.78 -21.92 13.50
C LYS A 163 9.33 -22.22 14.93
N HIS A 164 10.16 -21.91 15.90
CA HIS A 164 9.88 -22.05 17.32
C HIS A 164 9.93 -20.67 18.00
N GLY A 165 8.97 -20.41 18.89
CA GLY A 165 8.86 -19.14 19.60
C GLY A 165 8.08 -18.06 18.83
N LYS A 166 7.92 -16.92 19.51
CA LYS A 166 7.21 -15.74 19.00
C LYS A 166 8.12 -14.51 19.09
N SER A 167 8.00 -13.60 18.12
CA SER A 167 8.69 -12.32 18.12
C SER A 167 10.23 -12.45 18.25
N MET A 168 10.85 -11.70 19.15
CA MET A 168 12.33 -11.61 19.29
C MET A 168 13.02 -12.89 19.79
N GLY A 169 12.28 -13.87 20.27
CA GLY A 169 12.78 -15.19 20.69
C GLY A 169 12.59 -16.30 19.65
N THR A 170 12.40 -15.94 18.37
CA THR A 170 12.18 -16.91 17.30
C THR A 170 13.47 -17.65 16.95
N THR A 171 13.46 -18.99 17.10
CA THR A 171 14.52 -19.89 16.63
C THR A 171 14.01 -20.73 15.47
N PHE A 172 14.93 -21.28 14.69
CA PHE A 172 14.61 -22.13 13.55
C PHE A 172 15.38 -23.45 13.66
N THR A 173 14.70 -24.56 13.40
CA THR A 173 15.31 -25.87 13.24
C THR A 173 15.12 -26.37 11.83
N ILE A 174 16.13 -27.02 11.27
CA ILE A 174 16.06 -27.61 9.93
C ILE A 174 15.15 -28.84 9.98
N ASN A 175 14.12 -28.85 9.14
CA ASN A 175 13.23 -30.00 8.99
C ASN A 175 13.63 -30.85 7.80
N ASP A 176 12.91 -31.96 7.56
CA ASP A 176 13.25 -32.91 6.49
C ASP A 176 13.21 -32.28 5.09
N LYS A 177 12.34 -31.30 4.86
CA LYS A 177 12.35 -30.49 3.62
C LYS A 177 13.64 -29.68 3.48
N GLY A 178 14.20 -29.17 4.58
CA GLY A 178 15.46 -28.45 4.60
C GLY A 178 16.65 -29.36 4.29
N LYS A 179 16.66 -30.56 4.86
CA LYS A 179 17.68 -31.60 4.54
C LYS A 179 17.64 -31.98 3.05
N LEU A 180 16.43 -32.07 2.47
CA LEU A 180 16.24 -32.34 1.04
C LEU A 180 16.72 -31.20 0.16
N ILE A 181 16.46 -29.93 0.57
CA ILE A 181 16.97 -28.73 -0.12
C ILE A 181 18.51 -28.73 -0.09
N ALA A 182 19.13 -29.06 1.03
CA ALA A 182 20.59 -29.18 1.11
C ALA A 182 21.14 -30.23 0.14
N LYS A 183 20.46 -31.41 -0.03
CA LYS A 183 20.80 -32.39 -1.07
C LYS A 183 20.65 -31.78 -2.47
N ALA A 184 19.63 -31.01 -2.73
CA ALA A 184 19.42 -30.35 -4.02
C ALA A 184 20.57 -29.38 -4.40
N PHE A 185 21.13 -28.67 -3.43
CA PHE A 185 22.34 -27.85 -3.64
C PHE A 185 23.55 -28.73 -4.01
N ARG A 186 23.76 -29.87 -3.35
CA ARG A 186 24.84 -30.82 -3.70
C ARG A 186 24.68 -31.35 -5.12
N TRP A 187 23.50 -31.81 -5.49
CA TRP A 187 23.21 -32.26 -6.86
C TRP A 187 23.45 -31.15 -7.89
N LYS A 188 23.21 -29.91 -7.54
CA LYS A 188 23.51 -28.78 -8.42
C LYS A 188 25.00 -28.56 -8.59
N LEU A 189 25.80 -28.74 -7.54
CA LEU A 189 27.26 -28.66 -7.57
C LEU A 189 27.86 -29.84 -8.37
N GLU A 190 27.23 -31.02 -8.34
CA GLU A 190 27.54 -32.20 -9.14
C GLU A 190 27.19 -32.04 -10.63
N GLY A 191 26.61 -30.89 -11.03
CA GLY A 191 26.30 -30.58 -12.42
C GLY A 191 24.92 -30.99 -12.90
N LEU A 192 24.04 -31.48 -12.03
CA LEU A 192 22.68 -31.88 -12.44
C LEU A 192 21.86 -30.68 -12.94
N ALA A 193 21.09 -30.90 -13.99
CA ALA A 193 20.19 -29.91 -14.54
C ALA A 193 18.98 -29.70 -13.60
N ASN A 194 18.39 -28.50 -13.60
CA ASN A 194 17.29 -28.15 -12.70
C ASN A 194 16.08 -29.11 -12.81
N HIS A 195 15.75 -29.62 -14.00
CA HIS A 195 14.64 -30.53 -14.19
C HIS A 195 14.93 -31.91 -13.53
N GLN A 196 16.17 -32.39 -13.57
CA GLN A 196 16.59 -33.62 -12.90
C GLN A 196 16.53 -33.47 -11.37
N ILE A 197 16.94 -32.32 -10.85
CA ILE A 197 16.84 -32.00 -9.42
C ILE A 197 15.38 -31.97 -8.98
N ILE A 198 14.48 -31.35 -9.75
CA ILE A 198 13.04 -31.31 -9.46
C ILE A 198 12.47 -32.74 -9.43
N SER A 199 12.79 -33.58 -10.40
CA SER A 199 12.33 -34.99 -10.44
C SER A 199 12.82 -35.76 -9.22
N LYS A 200 14.08 -35.58 -8.82
CA LYS A 200 14.62 -36.20 -7.60
C LYS A 200 13.92 -35.70 -6.34
N ILE A 201 13.68 -34.39 -6.22
CA ILE A 201 12.97 -33.80 -5.06
C ILE A 201 11.54 -34.33 -5.00
N ALA A 202 10.85 -34.44 -6.14
CA ALA A 202 9.48 -34.96 -6.21
C ALA A 202 9.41 -36.43 -5.73
N ALA A 203 10.42 -37.25 -6.03
CA ALA A 203 10.51 -38.64 -5.53
C ALA A 203 10.58 -38.73 -3.99
N TYR A 204 11.00 -37.66 -3.31
CA TYR A 204 10.95 -37.53 -1.83
C TYR A 204 9.68 -36.86 -1.31
N GLY A 205 8.64 -36.70 -2.16
CA GLY A 205 7.36 -36.12 -1.75
C GLY A 205 7.30 -34.60 -1.63
N LEU A 206 8.29 -33.87 -2.20
CA LEU A 206 8.27 -32.40 -2.20
C LEU A 206 8.10 -31.87 -3.63
N GLU A 207 6.89 -31.42 -3.94
CA GLU A 207 6.63 -30.75 -5.23
C GLU A 207 7.24 -29.35 -5.26
N MET A 208 7.97 -29.06 -6.32
CA MET A 208 8.64 -27.77 -6.49
C MET A 208 8.62 -27.32 -7.96
N SER A 209 8.19 -26.09 -8.19
CA SER A 209 8.25 -25.49 -9.53
C SER A 209 9.69 -25.10 -9.90
N LYS A 210 9.97 -25.02 -11.21
CA LYS A 210 11.26 -24.58 -11.74
C LYS A 210 11.64 -23.16 -11.23
N GLN A 211 10.66 -22.26 -11.17
CA GLN A 211 10.86 -20.91 -10.66
C GLN A 211 11.23 -20.90 -9.17
N LYS A 212 10.55 -21.73 -8.37
CA LYS A 212 10.81 -21.85 -6.93
C LYS A 212 12.19 -22.42 -6.64
N LEU A 213 12.59 -23.47 -7.38
CA LEU A 213 13.94 -24.02 -7.27
C LEU A 213 14.99 -22.98 -7.65
N HIS A 214 14.81 -22.26 -8.76
CA HIS A 214 15.72 -21.21 -9.21
C HIS A 214 15.87 -20.11 -8.14
N HIS A 215 14.76 -19.66 -7.56
CA HIS A 215 14.76 -18.64 -6.50
C HIS A 215 15.53 -19.10 -5.24
N ILE A 216 15.35 -20.37 -4.83
CA ILE A 216 16.07 -20.95 -3.71
C ILE A 216 17.57 -21.03 -4.00
N MET A 217 17.96 -21.46 -5.19
CA MET A 217 19.37 -21.59 -5.59
C MET A 217 20.08 -20.24 -5.70
N GLN A 218 19.37 -19.14 -5.94
CA GLN A 218 19.91 -17.79 -5.98
C GLN A 218 19.91 -17.06 -4.63
N ALA A 219 19.18 -17.58 -3.64
CA ALA A 219 19.05 -16.91 -2.34
C ALA A 219 20.36 -17.00 -1.56
N LYS A 220 21.07 -15.87 -1.42
CA LYS A 220 22.32 -15.76 -0.62
C LYS A 220 22.15 -16.19 0.85
N SER A 221 20.92 -16.20 1.37
CA SER A 221 20.60 -16.65 2.72
C SER A 221 20.61 -18.17 2.89
N ALA A 222 20.55 -18.94 1.79
CA ALA A 222 20.59 -20.40 1.84
C ALA A 222 22.03 -20.98 1.97
N ILE A 223 23.06 -20.13 1.89
CA ILE A 223 24.47 -20.52 1.85
C ILE A 223 25.16 -20.35 3.23
N ARG A 224 24.48 -19.80 4.22
CA ARG A 224 25.01 -19.58 5.57
C ARG A 224 24.40 -20.55 6.60
N CYS A 225 24.52 -21.82 6.33
CA CYS A 225 24.32 -22.90 7.31
C CYS A 225 25.51 -23.89 7.22
#